data_2250b16db35c87f87a4dc1af1bfdf7b3
#
_entry.id   2250b16db35c87f87a4dc1af1bfdf7b3
#
_cell.length_a   1.000
_cell.length_b   1.000
_cell.length_c   1.000
_cell.angle_alpha   90.00
_cell.angle_beta   90.00
_cell.angle_gamma   90.00
#
_symmetry.space_group_name_H-M   'P 1'
#
loop_
_entity.id
_entity.type
_entity.pdbx_description
1 polymer ?
#
loop_
_entity_poly.entity_id
_entity_poly.type
_entity_poly.pdbx_seq_one_letter_code
_entity_poly.pdbx_strand_id
1 'polypeptide(L)'
;MKTRRTRKTTPKPAHLQAGPQPERTPREENVRSSPEVILLAVTGMSPAILTETLWALANPADDAEPVIPHRIIAVTTTQGRARLEQLFQPSAQLGGVTPWDALRDALAFRGHNLKGRLRFGVTGDDIRVITAADPATGRTCELPDIRDRADNEAAADFLLEQVRAIVENPDTQLIASIAGGRKTMSALLYACLTLVGRETDRLTHVLVNERFETLRDFWFPAQPGGPIRDRDGRQHDPQEAVVDLADVPFVPLRNLFQRELGAKPGSFLRLVENCRAGIRRRAAENLNVILDSTRAELQVNSQTFKLAPTEMLTLLFLARRAKHNEPAYPAYKSATDDLNVFRQEQIAAAKDANDWRRADSLKAELKDPEQAERFLVKAISNLRDKLRQRGGDAATFAACLPEKGRCSLDIPGSLIFIK
;
A
#
# COMPACT_ATOMS: atom_id res chain seq x y z
N MET A 1 45.20 60.41 61.87
CA MET A 1 45.88 60.70 60.61
C MET A 1 45.44 59.59 59.61
N LYS A 2 44.59 59.95 58.64
CA LYS A 2 44.02 58.99 57.65
C LYS A 2 44.71 59.16 56.31
N THR A 3 45.45 58.21 55.86
CA THR A 3 46.15 58.17 54.58
C THR A 3 45.19 57.74 53.46
N ARG A 4 45.03 58.57 52.47
CA ARG A 4 44.17 58.46 51.28
C ARG A 4 44.91 57.67 50.21
N ARG A 5 44.40 56.47 49.83
CA ARG A 5 44.90 55.67 48.72
C ARG A 5 44.26 56.12 47.39
N THR A 6 45.09 56.58 46.48
CA THR A 6 44.73 56.99 45.12
C THR A 6 44.55 55.75 44.23
N ARG A 7 43.42 55.67 43.55
CA ARG A 7 43.08 54.66 42.58
C ARG A 7 43.68 55.04 41.21
N LYS A 8 44.52 54.16 40.65
CA LYS A 8 45.03 54.29 39.29
C LYS A 8 43.92 53.81 38.31
N THR A 9 43.54 54.66 37.37
CA THR A 9 42.66 54.41 36.23
C THR A 9 43.46 53.82 35.07
N THR A 10 43.10 52.68 34.61
CA THR A 10 43.59 52.07 33.36
C THR A 10 42.86 52.64 32.15
N PRO A 11 43.51 52.87 31.00
CA PRO A 11 42.86 53.43 29.81
C PRO A 11 42.07 52.34 29.07
N LYS A 12 40.93 52.77 28.57
CA LYS A 12 39.98 52.00 27.74
C LYS A 12 40.57 51.75 26.35
N PRO A 13 40.52 50.57 25.77
CA PRO A 13 41.01 50.35 24.42
C PRO A 13 40.09 51.00 23.37
N ALA A 14 40.71 51.55 22.31
CA ALA A 14 40.09 52.24 21.21
C ALA A 14 39.17 51.31 20.39
N HIS A 15 38.02 51.89 19.98
CA HIS A 15 37.08 51.23 19.05
C HIS A 15 37.76 51.05 17.69
N LEU A 16 37.96 49.77 17.30
CA LEU A 16 38.22 49.41 15.92
C LEU A 16 36.92 49.59 15.11
N GLN A 17 36.94 50.48 14.13
CA GLN A 17 35.89 50.69 13.16
C GLN A 17 35.75 49.37 12.33
N ALA A 18 34.55 48.80 12.34
CA ALA A 18 34.21 47.68 11.49
C ALA A 18 34.20 48.14 10.01
N GLY A 19 35.01 47.50 9.18
CA GLY A 19 34.98 47.68 7.74
C GLY A 19 33.64 47.26 7.12
N PRO A 20 33.29 47.68 5.91
CA PRO A 20 32.04 47.38 5.29
C PRO A 20 31.89 45.86 5.14
N GLN A 21 30.79 45.30 5.68
CA GLN A 21 30.41 43.94 5.46
C GLN A 21 30.11 43.75 3.96
N PRO A 22 30.57 42.64 3.34
CA PRO A 22 30.18 42.35 1.97
C PRO A 22 28.64 42.17 1.93
N GLU A 23 28.00 42.87 1.02
CA GLU A 23 26.59 42.71 0.69
C GLU A 23 26.32 41.22 0.45
N ARG A 24 25.45 40.63 1.27
CA ARG A 24 24.92 39.31 1.03
C ARG A 24 24.08 39.40 -0.23
N THR A 25 24.62 38.88 -1.33
CA THR A 25 23.80 38.53 -2.51
C THR A 25 22.54 37.80 -2.06
N PRO A 26 21.35 38.21 -2.53
CA PRO A 26 20.13 37.47 -2.25
C PRO A 26 20.39 36.02 -2.69
N ARG A 27 20.23 35.06 -1.76
CA ARG A 27 20.14 33.66 -2.13
C ARG A 27 19.01 33.60 -3.15
N GLU A 28 19.31 33.16 -4.36
CA GLU A 28 18.33 32.74 -5.33
C GLU A 28 17.37 31.80 -4.57
N GLU A 29 16.17 32.29 -4.27
CA GLU A 29 15.08 31.44 -3.84
C GLU A 29 14.89 30.45 -4.98
N ASN A 30 15.27 29.23 -4.72
CA ASN A 30 15.06 28.10 -5.60
C ASN A 30 13.53 27.99 -5.75
N VAL A 31 12.97 28.66 -6.75
CA VAL A 31 11.57 28.56 -7.14
C VAL A 31 11.40 27.12 -7.56
N ARG A 32 11.03 26.25 -6.61
CA ARG A 32 10.65 24.87 -6.92
C ARG A 32 9.50 24.98 -7.91
N SER A 33 9.76 24.57 -9.14
CA SER A 33 8.69 24.42 -10.14
C SER A 33 7.56 23.58 -9.53
N SER A 34 6.32 23.98 -9.72
CA SER A 34 5.17 23.17 -9.27
C SER A 34 5.32 21.74 -9.80
N PRO A 35 4.97 20.72 -8.99
CA PRO A 35 5.18 19.33 -9.37
C PRO A 35 4.42 18.98 -10.66
N GLU A 36 4.98 18.07 -11.44
CA GLU A 36 4.30 17.51 -12.62
C GLU A 36 3.09 16.69 -12.18
N VAL A 37 1.88 17.15 -12.48
CA VAL A 37 0.64 16.44 -12.16
C VAL A 37 0.43 15.32 -13.16
N ILE A 38 0.34 14.07 -12.69
CA ILE A 38 0.11 12.88 -13.50
C ILE A 38 -1.24 12.29 -13.14
N LEU A 39 -2.13 12.13 -14.13
CA LEU A 39 -3.36 11.35 -13.98
C LEU A 39 -3.07 9.89 -14.32
N LEU A 40 -3.21 8.99 -13.35
CA LEU A 40 -3.18 7.54 -13.55
C LEU A 40 -4.60 7.00 -13.48
N ALA A 41 -5.15 6.54 -14.60
CA ALA A 41 -6.52 6.03 -14.67
C ALA A 41 -6.53 4.53 -14.96
N VAL A 42 -7.26 3.74 -14.16
CA VAL A 42 -7.63 2.39 -14.58
C VAL A 42 -8.81 2.48 -15.52
N THR A 43 -8.71 1.83 -16.68
CA THR A 43 -9.70 1.92 -17.74
C THR A 43 -10.10 0.54 -18.25
N GLY A 44 -11.32 0.44 -18.78
CA GLY A 44 -11.87 -0.81 -19.32
C GLY A 44 -12.59 -0.58 -20.66
N MET A 45 -13.87 -0.92 -20.70
CA MET A 45 -14.65 -0.92 -21.93
C MET A 45 -15.29 0.45 -22.28
N SER A 46 -15.32 1.41 -21.35
CA SER A 46 -15.80 2.77 -21.59
C SER A 46 -14.62 3.76 -21.65
N PRO A 47 -14.23 4.23 -22.83
CA PRO A 47 -13.17 5.24 -22.97
C PRO A 47 -13.61 6.64 -22.52
N ALA A 48 -14.92 6.92 -22.50
CA ALA A 48 -15.48 8.22 -22.12
C ALA A 48 -15.13 8.63 -20.69
N ILE A 49 -14.96 7.67 -19.77
CA ILE A 49 -14.57 7.97 -18.37
C ILE A 49 -13.30 8.81 -18.28
N LEU A 50 -12.40 8.72 -19.28
CA LEU A 50 -11.16 9.49 -19.28
C LEU A 50 -11.44 10.95 -19.62
N THR A 51 -12.26 11.22 -20.65
CA THR A 51 -12.68 12.57 -21.04
C THR A 51 -13.56 13.21 -19.97
N GLU A 52 -14.47 12.45 -19.37
CA GLU A 52 -15.30 12.86 -18.23
C GLU A 52 -14.44 13.24 -17.00
N THR A 53 -13.46 12.40 -16.64
CA THR A 53 -12.53 12.69 -15.54
C THR A 53 -11.74 13.96 -15.79
N LEU A 54 -11.20 14.14 -17.00
CA LEU A 54 -10.43 15.34 -17.36
C LEU A 54 -11.32 16.59 -17.41
N TRP A 55 -12.56 16.45 -17.90
CA TRP A 55 -13.53 17.53 -17.87
C TRP A 55 -13.85 17.97 -16.44
N ALA A 56 -14.13 17.02 -15.54
CA ALA A 56 -14.46 17.31 -14.14
C ALA A 56 -13.26 17.92 -13.38
N LEU A 57 -12.04 17.43 -13.62
CA LEU A 57 -10.82 18.02 -13.05
C LEU A 57 -10.61 19.48 -13.50
N ALA A 58 -10.92 19.77 -14.75
CA ALA A 58 -10.77 21.11 -15.32
C ALA A 58 -11.92 22.06 -14.93
N ASN A 59 -13.10 21.52 -14.63
CA ASN A 59 -14.31 22.30 -14.32
C ASN A 59 -14.96 21.77 -13.04
N PRO A 60 -14.34 21.92 -11.88
CA PRO A 60 -14.91 21.43 -10.62
C PRO A 60 -16.25 22.10 -10.34
N ALA A 61 -17.18 21.33 -9.74
CA ALA A 61 -18.53 21.80 -9.41
C ALA A 61 -18.55 22.73 -8.18
N ASP A 62 -17.53 22.65 -7.34
CA ASP A 62 -17.30 23.47 -6.15
C ASP A 62 -16.27 24.59 -6.45
N ASP A 63 -15.93 25.38 -5.44
CA ASP A 63 -14.91 26.44 -5.52
C ASP A 63 -13.46 25.90 -5.57
N ALA A 64 -13.26 24.62 -5.90
CA ALA A 64 -11.93 24.04 -6.02
C ALA A 64 -11.18 24.59 -7.25
N GLU A 65 -9.85 24.66 -7.14
CA GLU A 65 -9.03 25.12 -8.26
C GLU A 65 -9.04 24.08 -9.41
N PRO A 66 -9.23 24.53 -10.66
CA PRO A 66 -9.16 23.69 -11.84
C PRO A 66 -7.78 22.99 -11.94
N VAL A 67 -7.78 21.70 -12.25
CA VAL A 67 -6.56 20.92 -12.43
C VAL A 67 -6.48 20.38 -13.85
N ILE A 68 -5.43 20.76 -14.58
CA ILE A 68 -5.10 20.19 -15.89
C ILE A 68 -3.84 19.34 -15.75
N PRO A 69 -3.93 17.99 -15.80
CA PRO A 69 -2.77 17.14 -15.70
C PRO A 69 -1.74 17.40 -16.80
N HIS A 70 -0.46 17.27 -16.48
CA HIS A 70 0.62 17.35 -17.47
C HIS A 70 0.64 16.10 -18.35
N ARG A 71 0.45 14.94 -17.73
CA ARG A 71 0.48 13.64 -18.40
C ARG A 71 -0.67 12.77 -17.92
N ILE A 72 -1.21 11.97 -18.81
CA ILE A 72 -2.19 10.93 -18.51
C ILE A 72 -1.55 9.57 -18.77
N ILE A 73 -1.76 8.63 -17.86
CA ILE A 73 -1.37 7.23 -18.00
C ILE A 73 -2.64 6.40 -17.81
N ALA A 74 -3.04 5.67 -18.82
CA ALA A 74 -4.15 4.74 -18.75
C ALA A 74 -3.63 3.31 -18.56
N VAL A 75 -4.03 2.65 -17.46
CA VAL A 75 -3.73 1.24 -17.21
C VAL A 75 -4.94 0.40 -17.60
N THR A 76 -4.75 -0.56 -18.49
CA THR A 76 -5.85 -1.31 -19.09
C THR A 76 -5.43 -2.73 -19.50
N THR A 77 -6.33 -3.44 -20.20
CA THR A 77 -6.09 -4.71 -20.89
C THR A 77 -6.03 -4.50 -22.40
N THR A 78 -5.70 -5.52 -23.20
CA THR A 78 -5.71 -5.36 -24.68
C THR A 78 -7.08 -5.02 -25.22
N GLN A 79 -8.17 -5.56 -24.61
CA GLN A 79 -9.54 -5.18 -24.97
C GLN A 79 -9.83 -3.72 -24.61
N GLY A 80 -9.37 -3.25 -23.47
CA GLY A 80 -9.53 -1.87 -23.05
C GLY A 80 -8.70 -0.91 -23.90
N ARG A 81 -7.47 -1.28 -24.31
CA ARG A 81 -6.66 -0.50 -25.26
C ARG A 81 -7.40 -0.27 -26.57
N ALA A 82 -7.98 -1.32 -27.16
CA ALA A 82 -8.76 -1.19 -28.38
C ALA A 82 -9.97 -0.23 -28.24
N ARG A 83 -10.51 -0.10 -27.01
CA ARG A 83 -11.56 0.91 -26.74
C ARG A 83 -10.99 2.32 -26.58
N LEU A 84 -9.85 2.47 -25.89
CA LEU A 84 -9.19 3.76 -25.74
C LEU A 84 -8.75 4.37 -27.07
N GLU A 85 -8.41 3.56 -28.06
CA GLU A 85 -8.09 4.02 -29.42
C GLU A 85 -9.23 4.83 -30.06
N GLN A 86 -10.48 4.61 -29.65
CA GLN A 86 -11.63 5.38 -30.09
C GLN A 86 -11.53 6.88 -29.76
N LEU A 87 -10.78 7.24 -28.70
CA LEU A 87 -10.53 8.65 -28.37
C LEU A 87 -9.80 9.40 -29.47
N PHE A 88 -9.05 8.70 -30.31
CA PHE A 88 -8.21 9.25 -31.37
C PHE A 88 -8.79 8.98 -32.78
N GLN A 89 -10.02 8.45 -32.88
CA GLN A 89 -10.71 8.21 -34.15
C GLN A 89 -11.78 9.29 -34.37
N PRO A 90 -11.94 9.77 -35.60
CA PRO A 90 -13.00 10.70 -35.95
C PRO A 90 -14.38 10.16 -35.61
N SER A 91 -15.19 10.94 -34.91
CA SER A 91 -16.56 10.60 -34.54
C SER A 91 -17.57 11.38 -35.37
N ALA A 92 -18.53 10.69 -36.02
CA ALA A 92 -19.60 11.34 -36.74
C ALA A 92 -20.47 12.22 -35.82
N GLN A 93 -20.68 11.78 -34.57
CA GLN A 93 -21.44 12.56 -33.58
C GLN A 93 -20.73 13.88 -33.22
N LEU A 94 -19.41 13.92 -33.32
CA LEU A 94 -18.61 15.12 -33.04
C LEU A 94 -18.27 15.93 -34.31
N GLY A 95 -19.01 15.71 -35.41
CA GLY A 95 -18.77 16.41 -36.69
C GLY A 95 -17.47 16.01 -37.40
N GLY A 96 -16.94 14.81 -37.13
CA GLY A 96 -15.71 14.29 -37.71
C GLY A 96 -14.44 14.61 -36.93
N VAL A 97 -14.55 15.29 -35.79
CA VAL A 97 -13.43 15.53 -34.87
C VAL A 97 -13.25 14.31 -33.95
N THR A 98 -12.02 14.07 -33.48
CA THR A 98 -11.78 13.02 -32.49
C THR A 98 -12.29 13.44 -31.09
N PRO A 99 -12.77 12.52 -30.25
CA PRO A 99 -13.15 12.87 -28.85
C PRO A 99 -12.04 13.57 -28.10
N TRP A 100 -10.79 13.17 -28.33
CA TRP A 100 -9.62 13.77 -27.68
C TRP A 100 -9.39 15.22 -28.09
N ASP A 101 -9.44 15.52 -29.39
CA ASP A 101 -9.26 16.89 -29.88
C ASP A 101 -10.47 17.75 -29.49
N ALA A 102 -11.70 17.24 -29.59
CA ALA A 102 -12.89 17.95 -29.13
C ALA A 102 -12.81 18.36 -27.65
N LEU A 103 -12.31 17.47 -26.76
CA LEU A 103 -12.09 17.80 -25.37
C LEU A 103 -11.07 18.92 -25.20
N ARG A 104 -9.93 18.82 -25.88
CA ARG A 104 -8.87 19.85 -25.82
C ARG A 104 -9.35 21.21 -26.30
N ASP A 105 -10.09 21.23 -27.41
CA ASP A 105 -10.64 22.46 -27.95
C ASP A 105 -11.67 23.08 -26.99
N ALA A 106 -12.55 22.27 -26.41
CA ALA A 106 -13.52 22.74 -25.43
C ALA A 106 -12.86 23.31 -24.16
N LEU A 107 -11.79 22.67 -23.64
CA LEU A 107 -11.04 23.17 -22.50
C LEU A 107 -10.29 24.47 -22.84
N ALA A 108 -9.68 24.56 -24.02
CA ALA A 108 -9.02 25.78 -24.49
C ALA A 108 -10.02 26.94 -24.66
N PHE A 109 -11.20 26.64 -25.21
CA PHE A 109 -12.29 27.62 -25.37
C PHE A 109 -12.77 28.17 -24.00
N ARG A 110 -12.74 27.37 -22.96
CA ARG A 110 -13.04 27.78 -21.59
C ARG A 110 -11.90 28.58 -20.91
N GLY A 111 -10.80 28.81 -21.62
CA GLY A 111 -9.67 29.61 -21.12
C GLY A 111 -8.61 28.83 -20.38
N HIS A 112 -8.68 27.48 -20.36
CA HIS A 112 -7.63 26.68 -19.71
C HIS A 112 -6.34 26.71 -20.51
N ASN A 113 -5.20 26.87 -19.83
CA ASN A 113 -3.89 26.81 -20.47
C ASN A 113 -3.44 25.36 -20.66
N LEU A 114 -3.42 24.88 -21.89
CA LEU A 114 -3.05 23.51 -22.25
C LEU A 114 -1.57 23.38 -22.68
N LYS A 115 -0.78 24.45 -22.62
CA LYS A 115 0.65 24.38 -22.99
C LYS A 115 1.42 23.45 -22.07
N GLY A 116 2.01 22.38 -22.62
CA GLY A 116 2.73 21.36 -21.86
C GLY A 116 1.83 20.48 -20.97
N ARG A 117 0.51 20.49 -21.21
CA ARG A 117 -0.51 19.72 -20.49
C ARG A 117 -1.17 18.70 -21.40
N LEU A 118 -1.90 17.77 -20.78
CA LEU A 118 -2.69 16.73 -21.43
C LEU A 118 -1.87 15.90 -22.43
N ARG A 119 -0.63 15.54 -22.08
CA ARG A 119 0.16 14.61 -22.86
C ARG A 119 -0.46 13.22 -22.72
N PHE A 120 -1.01 12.72 -23.80
CA PHE A 120 -1.65 11.39 -23.92
C PHE A 120 -1.71 10.98 -25.37
N GLY A 121 -1.40 9.73 -25.68
CA GLY A 121 -1.40 9.21 -27.05
C GLY A 121 -1.45 7.70 -27.12
N VAL A 122 -1.53 7.18 -28.36
CA VAL A 122 -1.61 5.73 -28.66
C VAL A 122 -0.27 5.03 -28.39
N THR A 123 0.78 5.77 -28.07
CA THR A 123 2.10 5.20 -27.80
C THR A 123 2.11 4.36 -26.55
N GLY A 124 2.94 3.30 -26.50
CA GLY A 124 3.01 2.36 -25.37
C GLY A 124 3.39 2.98 -24.03
N ASP A 125 3.84 4.25 -24.00
CA ASP A 125 4.22 4.94 -22.78
C ASP A 125 3.03 5.54 -22.01
N ASP A 126 1.91 5.85 -22.70
CA ASP A 126 0.75 6.48 -22.10
C ASP A 126 -0.41 5.49 -21.90
N ILE A 127 -0.57 4.51 -22.80
CA ILE A 127 -1.54 3.41 -22.64
C ILE A 127 -0.76 2.15 -22.24
N ARG A 128 -0.84 1.78 -20.99
CA ARG A 128 -0.10 0.68 -20.40
C ARG A 128 -1.00 -0.54 -20.23
N VAL A 129 -0.70 -1.59 -20.99
CA VAL A 129 -1.44 -2.85 -20.91
C VAL A 129 -0.85 -3.72 -19.81
N ILE A 130 -1.71 -4.23 -18.95
CA ILE A 130 -1.33 -5.16 -17.88
C ILE A 130 -0.70 -6.41 -18.53
N THR A 131 0.45 -6.82 -18.00
CA THR A 131 1.19 -7.99 -18.46
C THR A 131 1.25 -9.05 -17.37
N ALA A 132 1.29 -10.32 -17.80
CA ALA A 132 1.53 -11.46 -16.93
C ALA A 132 2.57 -12.39 -17.54
N ALA A 133 3.25 -13.18 -16.71
CA ALA A 133 4.08 -14.27 -17.20
C ALA A 133 3.19 -15.44 -17.65
N ASP A 134 3.37 -15.90 -18.88
CA ASP A 134 2.72 -17.12 -19.37
C ASP A 134 3.29 -18.33 -18.62
N PRO A 135 2.47 -19.10 -17.89
CA PRO A 135 2.94 -20.25 -17.11
C PRO A 135 3.64 -21.32 -17.93
N ALA A 136 3.29 -21.46 -19.22
CA ALA A 136 3.85 -22.49 -20.09
C ALA A 136 5.20 -22.11 -20.67
N THR A 137 5.41 -20.82 -20.99
CA THR A 137 6.60 -20.34 -21.70
C THR A 137 7.51 -19.44 -20.87
N GLY A 138 7.04 -18.94 -19.73
CA GLY A 138 7.72 -17.94 -18.91
C GLY A 138 7.84 -16.56 -19.58
N ARG A 139 7.26 -16.36 -20.76
CA ARG A 139 7.29 -15.08 -21.48
C ARG A 139 6.24 -14.14 -20.92
N THR A 140 6.60 -12.86 -20.88
CA THR A 140 5.66 -11.80 -20.53
C THR A 140 4.70 -11.56 -21.69
N CYS A 141 3.39 -11.66 -21.43
CA CYS A 141 2.31 -11.44 -22.39
C CYS A 141 1.35 -10.39 -21.87
N GLU A 142 0.79 -9.57 -22.77
CA GLU A 142 -0.29 -8.64 -22.46
C GLU A 142 -1.58 -9.41 -22.15
N LEU A 143 -2.28 -9.03 -21.07
CA LEU A 143 -3.54 -9.65 -20.70
C LEU A 143 -4.70 -9.14 -21.56
N PRO A 144 -5.49 -10.04 -22.16
CA PRO A 144 -6.69 -9.63 -22.91
C PRO A 144 -7.79 -9.12 -21.98
N ASP A 145 -7.91 -9.65 -20.78
CA ASP A 145 -8.87 -9.29 -19.75
C ASP A 145 -8.40 -9.87 -18.41
N ILE A 146 -9.02 -9.49 -17.30
CA ILE A 146 -8.79 -10.07 -15.97
C ILE A 146 -9.92 -11.05 -15.68
N ARG A 147 -9.64 -12.34 -15.73
CA ARG A 147 -10.66 -13.42 -15.68
C ARG A 147 -10.51 -14.35 -14.49
N ASP A 148 -9.30 -14.49 -14.00
CA ASP A 148 -9.01 -15.44 -12.93
C ASP A 148 -8.10 -14.81 -11.85
N ARG A 149 -7.67 -15.65 -10.91
CA ARG A 149 -6.83 -15.25 -9.80
C ARG A 149 -5.43 -14.83 -10.26
N ALA A 150 -4.84 -15.55 -11.21
CA ALA A 150 -3.49 -15.27 -11.69
C ALA A 150 -3.45 -13.93 -12.44
N ASP A 151 -4.44 -13.66 -13.29
CA ASP A 151 -4.61 -12.37 -13.95
C ASP A 151 -4.75 -11.22 -12.95
N ASN A 152 -5.53 -11.47 -11.86
CA ASN A 152 -5.74 -10.45 -10.82
C ASN A 152 -4.48 -10.20 -9.99
N GLU A 153 -3.67 -11.22 -9.71
CA GLU A 153 -2.37 -11.09 -9.04
C GLU A 153 -1.38 -10.30 -9.94
N ALA A 154 -1.33 -10.61 -11.24
CA ALA A 154 -0.53 -9.87 -12.21
C ALA A 154 -0.96 -8.40 -12.32
N ALA A 155 -2.28 -8.14 -12.33
CA ALA A 155 -2.80 -6.77 -12.31
C ALA A 155 -2.40 -6.00 -11.03
N ALA A 156 -2.38 -6.68 -9.88
CA ALA A 156 -1.96 -6.07 -8.62
C ALA A 156 -0.48 -5.67 -8.66
N ASP A 157 0.38 -6.55 -9.16
CA ASP A 157 1.81 -6.30 -9.29
C ASP A 157 2.08 -5.15 -10.26
N PHE A 158 1.41 -5.18 -11.42
CA PHE A 158 1.52 -4.14 -12.44
C PHE A 158 1.09 -2.77 -11.91
N LEU A 159 -0.07 -2.68 -11.27
CA LEU A 159 -0.58 -1.43 -10.67
C LEU A 159 0.36 -0.90 -9.60
N LEU A 160 0.90 -1.76 -8.74
CA LEU A 160 1.87 -1.37 -7.73
C LEU A 160 3.11 -0.75 -8.36
N GLU A 161 3.64 -1.34 -9.43
CA GLU A 161 4.78 -0.81 -10.18
C GLU A 161 4.48 0.57 -10.77
N GLN A 162 3.30 0.73 -11.42
CA GLN A 162 2.90 2.01 -12.00
C GLN A 162 2.77 3.11 -10.95
N VAL A 163 2.12 2.82 -9.83
CA VAL A 163 1.97 3.80 -8.72
C VAL A 163 3.34 4.15 -8.15
N ARG A 164 4.20 3.16 -7.88
CA ARG A 164 5.56 3.39 -7.35
C ARG A 164 6.40 4.26 -8.25
N ALA A 165 6.38 4.01 -9.56
CA ALA A 165 7.16 4.78 -10.54
C ALA A 165 6.80 6.28 -10.49
N ILE A 166 5.57 6.64 -10.12
CA ILE A 166 5.13 8.02 -9.99
C ILE A 166 5.47 8.56 -8.59
N VAL A 167 5.05 7.87 -7.52
CA VAL A 167 5.16 8.40 -6.16
C VAL A 167 6.58 8.38 -5.59
N GLU A 168 7.52 7.64 -6.19
CA GLU A 168 8.94 7.66 -5.83
C GLU A 168 9.67 8.88 -6.40
N ASN A 169 9.10 9.56 -7.40
CA ASN A 169 9.62 10.82 -7.90
C ASN A 169 9.03 12.00 -7.08
N PRO A 170 9.85 12.76 -6.34
CA PRO A 170 9.38 13.89 -5.52
C PRO A 170 8.84 15.07 -6.34
N ASP A 171 9.19 15.18 -7.63
CA ASP A 171 8.79 16.26 -8.52
C ASP A 171 7.45 15.99 -9.21
N THR A 172 6.75 14.92 -8.83
CA THR A 172 5.43 14.56 -9.38
C THR A 172 4.36 14.62 -8.31
N GLN A 173 3.10 14.86 -8.74
CA GLN A 173 1.88 14.69 -7.96
C GLN A 173 0.98 13.70 -8.68
N LEU A 174 0.46 12.70 -7.97
CA LEU A 174 -0.43 11.69 -8.51
C LEU A 174 -1.89 12.05 -8.27
N ILE A 175 -2.69 12.05 -9.34
CA ILE A 175 -4.14 11.92 -9.28
C ILE A 175 -4.48 10.56 -9.87
N ALA A 176 -5.08 9.67 -9.08
CA ALA A 176 -5.49 8.35 -9.53
C ALA A 176 -7.00 8.33 -9.76
N SER A 177 -7.46 7.74 -10.86
CA SER A 177 -8.89 7.55 -11.16
C SER A 177 -9.26 6.08 -11.16
N ILE A 178 -10.31 5.73 -10.38
CA ILE A 178 -10.87 4.38 -10.28
C ILE A 178 -12.19 4.22 -11.02
N ALA A 179 -12.52 5.14 -11.91
CA ALA A 179 -13.83 5.17 -12.57
C ALA A 179 -14.06 4.04 -13.59
N GLY A 180 -12.99 3.37 -14.04
CA GLY A 180 -13.07 2.35 -15.09
C GLY A 180 -12.40 1.03 -14.75
N GLY A 181 -12.37 0.15 -15.73
CA GLY A 181 -11.78 -1.18 -15.61
C GLY A 181 -12.66 -2.19 -14.90
N ARG A 182 -12.08 -3.35 -14.58
CA ARG A 182 -12.73 -4.34 -13.70
C ARG A 182 -12.78 -3.80 -12.28
N LYS A 183 -13.81 -4.13 -11.51
CA LYS A 183 -13.97 -3.72 -10.11
C LYS A 183 -12.74 -4.05 -9.25
N THR A 184 -12.06 -5.16 -9.56
CA THR A 184 -10.81 -5.55 -8.88
C THR A 184 -9.67 -4.57 -9.16
N MET A 185 -9.55 -4.01 -10.36
CA MET A 185 -8.52 -3.00 -10.68
C MET A 185 -8.66 -1.75 -9.81
N SER A 186 -9.90 -1.27 -9.63
CA SER A 186 -10.20 -0.12 -8.77
C SER A 186 -9.82 -0.40 -7.31
N ALA A 187 -10.18 -1.59 -6.79
CA ALA A 187 -9.84 -2.02 -5.43
C ALA A 187 -8.32 -2.17 -5.25
N LEU A 188 -7.62 -2.71 -6.24
CA LEU A 188 -6.15 -2.86 -6.21
C LEU A 188 -5.44 -1.52 -6.27
N LEU A 189 -5.91 -0.58 -7.11
CA LEU A 189 -5.35 0.77 -7.16
C LEU A 189 -5.54 1.52 -5.84
N TYR A 190 -6.73 1.40 -5.22
CA TYR A 190 -6.97 1.92 -3.87
C TYR A 190 -5.98 1.34 -2.85
N ALA A 191 -5.77 0.01 -2.87
CA ALA A 191 -4.84 -0.65 -1.97
C ALA A 191 -3.38 -0.24 -2.22
N CYS A 192 -2.97 -0.06 -3.48
CA CYS A 192 -1.64 0.46 -3.82
C CYS A 192 -1.44 1.87 -3.25
N LEU A 193 -2.41 2.78 -3.43
CA LEU A 193 -2.33 4.14 -2.87
C LEU A 193 -2.29 4.14 -1.35
N THR A 194 -3.08 3.30 -0.70
CA THR A 194 -3.03 3.13 0.76
C THR A 194 -1.63 2.72 1.23
N LEU A 195 -0.95 1.82 0.51
CA LEU A 195 0.36 1.29 0.93
C LEU A 195 1.53 2.19 0.56
N VAL A 196 1.53 2.78 -0.65
CA VAL A 196 2.69 3.50 -1.19
C VAL A 196 2.43 4.98 -1.54
N GLY A 197 1.18 5.42 -1.56
CA GLY A 197 0.79 6.80 -1.86
C GLY A 197 1.26 7.80 -0.81
N ARG A 198 1.24 9.08 -1.18
CA ARG A 198 1.64 10.22 -0.35
C ARG A 198 0.40 11.00 0.08
N GLU A 199 0.51 11.82 1.10
CA GLU A 199 -0.57 12.72 1.56
C GLU A 199 -0.99 13.75 0.49
N THR A 200 -0.10 14.06 -0.44
CA THR A 200 -0.36 14.98 -1.56
C THR A 200 -1.04 14.31 -2.76
N ASP A 201 -1.12 12.98 -2.79
CA ASP A 201 -1.74 12.24 -3.87
C ASP A 201 -3.27 12.18 -3.67
N ARG A 202 -4.02 12.15 -4.77
CA ARG A 202 -5.49 12.10 -4.76
C ARG A 202 -5.99 10.82 -5.42
N LEU A 203 -7.09 10.29 -4.89
CA LEU A 203 -7.83 9.20 -5.53
C LEU A 203 -9.23 9.70 -5.85
N THR A 204 -9.66 9.55 -7.09
CA THR A 204 -10.88 10.13 -7.61
C THR A 204 -11.76 9.12 -8.34
N HIS A 205 -13.05 9.40 -8.37
CA HIS A 205 -14.03 8.71 -9.19
C HIS A 205 -14.93 9.72 -9.88
N VAL A 206 -15.01 9.70 -11.20
CA VAL A 206 -15.94 10.55 -11.94
C VAL A 206 -17.34 9.96 -11.88
N LEU A 207 -18.32 10.82 -11.65
CA LEU A 207 -19.76 10.51 -11.60
C LEU A 207 -20.45 11.29 -12.72
N VAL A 208 -21.31 10.60 -13.44
CA VAL A 208 -22.14 11.20 -14.49
C VAL A 208 -23.60 10.89 -14.16
N ASN A 209 -24.51 11.83 -14.37
CA ASN A 209 -25.92 11.57 -14.11
C ASN A 209 -26.45 10.45 -15.02
N GLU A 210 -27.34 9.62 -14.47
CA GLU A 210 -27.81 8.32 -15.00
C GLU A 210 -28.13 8.33 -16.51
N ARG A 211 -28.75 9.39 -17.01
CA ARG A 211 -29.11 9.52 -18.42
C ARG A 211 -27.95 9.43 -19.38
N PHE A 212 -26.78 9.93 -18.98
CA PHE A 212 -25.57 10.03 -19.82
C PHE A 212 -24.60 8.87 -19.59
N GLU A 213 -24.63 8.21 -18.44
CA GLU A 213 -23.73 7.11 -18.07
C GLU A 213 -23.73 5.96 -19.11
N THR A 214 -24.87 5.71 -19.75
CA THR A 214 -25.05 4.61 -20.71
C THR A 214 -25.04 5.05 -22.19
N LEU A 215 -24.93 6.35 -22.47
CA LEU A 215 -24.91 6.87 -23.84
C LEU A 215 -23.54 6.65 -24.50
N ARG A 216 -23.52 5.90 -25.61
CA ARG A 216 -22.25 5.50 -26.26
C ARG A 216 -21.47 6.66 -26.84
N ASP A 217 -22.18 7.71 -27.34
CA ASP A 217 -21.59 8.86 -28.03
C ASP A 217 -21.44 10.07 -27.08
N PHE A 218 -21.66 9.88 -25.80
CA PHE A 218 -21.36 10.88 -24.78
C PHE A 218 -19.90 10.78 -24.35
N TRP A 219 -19.18 11.90 -24.40
CA TRP A 219 -17.78 12.02 -24.04
C TRP A 219 -17.52 13.04 -22.94
N PHE A 220 -18.22 14.17 -22.97
CA PHE A 220 -18.17 15.24 -21.96
C PHE A 220 -19.26 16.28 -22.23
N PRO A 221 -19.66 17.13 -21.24
CA PRO A 221 -20.82 18.02 -21.36
C PRO A 221 -20.80 19.02 -22.53
N ALA A 222 -19.64 19.60 -22.82
CA ALA A 222 -19.53 20.62 -23.89
C ALA A 222 -19.05 20.06 -25.22
N GLN A 223 -19.29 18.79 -25.48
CA GLN A 223 -18.92 18.19 -26.77
C GLN A 223 -19.67 18.81 -27.94
N PRO A 224 -19.04 18.95 -29.11
CA PRO A 224 -19.74 19.40 -30.34
C PRO A 224 -20.71 18.33 -30.89
N GLY A 225 -21.50 18.67 -31.89
CA GLY A 225 -22.31 17.71 -32.66
C GLY A 225 -23.80 17.63 -32.28
N GLY A 226 -24.22 18.37 -31.23
CA GLY A 226 -25.64 18.46 -30.87
C GLY A 226 -26.19 17.25 -30.10
N PRO A 227 -27.52 17.08 -30.02
CA PRO A 227 -28.15 16.07 -29.19
C PRO A 227 -27.77 14.63 -29.57
N ILE A 228 -27.57 13.78 -28.54
CA ILE A 228 -27.28 12.35 -28.67
C ILE A 228 -28.60 11.57 -28.60
N ARG A 229 -28.74 10.51 -29.40
CA ARG A 229 -29.88 9.60 -29.32
C ARG A 229 -29.57 8.38 -28.49
N ASP A 230 -30.46 8.08 -27.54
CA ASP A 230 -30.41 6.81 -26.82
C ASP A 230 -30.97 5.64 -27.64
N ARG A 231 -30.97 4.44 -27.07
CA ARG A 231 -31.50 3.23 -27.74
C ARG A 231 -32.98 3.28 -28.03
N ASP A 232 -33.73 4.09 -27.29
CA ASP A 232 -35.16 4.29 -27.45
C ASP A 232 -35.48 5.44 -28.45
N GLY A 233 -34.45 6.07 -29.02
CA GLY A 233 -34.56 7.17 -29.98
C GLY A 233 -34.78 8.55 -29.33
N ARG A 234 -34.76 8.67 -28.00
CA ARG A 234 -34.88 9.95 -27.29
C ARG A 234 -33.61 10.75 -27.48
N GLN A 235 -33.75 12.05 -27.62
CA GLN A 235 -32.63 12.99 -27.74
C GLN A 235 -32.24 13.52 -26.38
N HIS A 236 -30.93 13.58 -26.14
CA HIS A 236 -30.31 14.12 -24.92
C HIS A 236 -29.28 15.17 -25.34
N ASP A 237 -29.39 16.38 -24.80
CA ASP A 237 -28.39 17.43 -25.02
C ASP A 237 -27.17 17.17 -24.10
N PRO A 238 -25.97 16.99 -24.65
CA PRO A 238 -24.77 16.82 -23.82
C PRO A 238 -24.56 17.92 -22.79
N GLN A 239 -25.03 19.13 -23.01
CA GLN A 239 -24.91 20.26 -22.12
C GLN A 239 -25.73 20.07 -20.81
N GLU A 240 -26.73 19.19 -20.81
CA GLU A 240 -27.50 18.83 -19.61
C GLU A 240 -26.79 17.79 -18.74
N ALA A 241 -25.66 17.27 -19.19
CA ALA A 241 -24.90 16.31 -18.42
C ALA A 241 -24.22 16.99 -17.21
N VAL A 242 -24.47 16.41 -16.05
CA VAL A 242 -23.76 16.75 -14.83
C VAL A 242 -22.65 15.72 -14.64
N VAL A 243 -21.41 16.22 -14.72
CA VAL A 243 -20.21 15.42 -14.52
C VAL A 243 -19.49 15.96 -13.30
N ASP A 244 -19.41 15.15 -12.26
CA ASP A 244 -18.83 15.51 -10.98
C ASP A 244 -17.64 14.59 -10.65
N LEU A 245 -16.71 15.07 -9.81
CA LEU A 245 -15.54 14.32 -9.41
C LEU A 245 -15.56 14.08 -7.91
N ALA A 246 -15.86 12.88 -7.51
CA ALA A 246 -15.79 12.47 -6.11
C ALA A 246 -14.35 12.14 -5.70
N ASP A 247 -13.84 12.79 -4.67
CA ASP A 247 -12.62 12.34 -4.00
C ASP A 247 -12.91 11.10 -3.14
N VAL A 248 -12.08 10.08 -3.29
CA VAL A 248 -12.15 8.85 -2.51
C VAL A 248 -11.06 8.89 -1.44
N PRO A 249 -11.40 9.15 -0.17
CA PRO A 249 -10.39 9.26 0.88
C PRO A 249 -9.62 7.95 1.07
N PHE A 250 -8.32 8.04 1.23
CA PHE A 250 -7.47 6.92 1.62
C PHE A 250 -6.49 7.34 2.72
N VAL A 251 -5.99 6.38 3.49
CA VAL A 251 -4.99 6.63 4.53
C VAL A 251 -3.62 6.25 3.99
N PRO A 252 -2.70 7.21 3.78
CA PRO A 252 -1.36 6.90 3.30
C PRO A 252 -0.53 6.25 4.41
N LEU A 253 -0.29 4.95 4.29
CA LEU A 253 0.48 4.17 5.26
C LEU A 253 1.99 4.10 4.96
N ARG A 254 2.44 4.75 3.89
CA ARG A 254 3.84 4.73 3.41
C ARG A 254 4.84 4.98 4.54
N ASN A 255 4.59 5.99 5.38
CA ASN A 255 5.50 6.37 6.47
C ASN A 255 5.60 5.30 7.57
N LEU A 256 4.56 4.48 7.74
CA LEU A 256 4.56 3.36 8.68
C LEU A 256 5.35 2.15 8.17
N PHE A 257 5.49 2.01 6.85
CA PHE A 257 6.06 0.82 6.23
C PHE A 257 7.37 1.09 5.45
N GLN A 258 8.13 2.12 5.82
CA GLN A 258 9.37 2.49 5.13
C GLN A 258 10.37 1.33 5.00
N ARG A 259 10.48 0.47 6.01
CA ARG A 259 11.35 -0.72 5.98
C ARG A 259 10.86 -1.77 4.99
N GLU A 260 9.56 -2.04 5.01
CA GLU A 260 8.89 -3.01 4.16
C GLU A 260 8.89 -2.57 2.69
N LEU A 261 8.80 -1.25 2.46
CA LEU A 261 8.81 -0.64 1.12
C LEU A 261 10.22 -0.49 0.55
N GLY A 262 11.25 -0.29 1.38
CA GLY A 262 12.64 -0.12 0.95
C GLY A 262 13.28 -1.40 0.40
N ALA A 263 12.86 -2.57 0.88
CA ALA A 263 13.19 -3.85 0.25
C ALA A 263 12.19 -4.04 -0.91
N LYS A 264 12.63 -3.93 -2.16
CA LYS A 264 11.76 -4.16 -3.34
C LYS A 264 11.02 -5.50 -3.15
N PRO A 265 9.72 -5.51 -2.81
CA PRO A 265 9.03 -6.74 -2.38
C PRO A 265 8.60 -7.61 -3.54
N GLY A 266 9.11 -7.56 -4.69
CA GLY A 266 8.86 -8.45 -5.81
C GLY A 266 7.39 -8.58 -6.26
N SER A 267 6.42 -8.61 -5.34
CA SER A 267 4.99 -8.71 -5.65
C SER A 267 4.12 -7.95 -4.65
N PHE A 268 2.93 -7.56 -5.08
CA PHE A 268 1.92 -6.90 -4.25
C PHE A 268 1.52 -7.76 -3.03
N LEU A 269 1.27 -9.04 -3.25
CA LEU A 269 0.91 -9.96 -2.16
C LEU A 269 2.01 -10.04 -1.11
N ARG A 270 3.27 -10.14 -1.54
CA ARG A 270 4.42 -10.15 -0.62
C ARG A 270 4.54 -8.83 0.16
N LEU A 271 4.28 -7.70 -0.48
CA LEU A 271 4.22 -6.41 0.20
C LEU A 271 3.15 -6.39 1.28
N VAL A 272 1.93 -6.85 0.96
CA VAL A 272 0.81 -6.94 1.92
C VAL A 272 1.18 -7.82 3.12
N GLU A 273 1.80 -8.98 2.88
CA GLU A 273 2.26 -9.88 3.95
C GLU A 273 3.31 -9.23 4.84
N ASN A 274 4.28 -8.54 4.24
CA ASN A 274 5.31 -7.81 4.98
C ASN A 274 4.70 -6.68 5.84
N CYS A 275 3.75 -5.92 5.30
CA CYS A 275 3.04 -4.88 6.04
C CYS A 275 2.22 -5.46 7.20
N ARG A 276 1.51 -6.57 7.00
CA ARG A 276 0.80 -7.29 8.07
C ARG A 276 1.74 -7.74 9.19
N ALA A 277 2.89 -8.28 8.83
CA ALA A 277 3.92 -8.66 9.81
C ALA A 277 4.46 -7.43 10.56
N GLY A 278 4.68 -6.32 9.87
CA GLY A 278 5.08 -5.04 10.45
C GLY A 278 4.06 -4.50 11.46
N ILE A 279 2.76 -4.56 11.14
CA ILE A 279 1.68 -4.16 12.06
C ILE A 279 1.70 -5.03 13.33
N ARG A 280 1.78 -6.36 13.17
CA ARG A 280 1.85 -7.27 14.31
C ARG A 280 3.06 -6.98 15.20
N ARG A 281 4.21 -6.73 14.61
CA ARG A 281 5.45 -6.42 15.34
C ARG A 281 5.32 -5.12 16.14
N ARG A 282 4.77 -4.05 15.55
CA ARG A 282 4.53 -2.78 16.23
C ARG A 282 3.51 -2.91 17.36
N ALA A 283 2.42 -3.66 17.13
CA ALA A 283 1.45 -3.95 18.18
C ALA A 283 2.08 -4.70 19.37
N ALA A 284 3.09 -5.53 19.08
CA ALA A 284 3.81 -6.29 20.09
C ALA A 284 4.90 -5.49 20.85
N GLU A 285 5.31 -4.30 20.38
CA GLU A 285 6.39 -3.51 20.98
C GLU A 285 6.19 -3.18 22.47
N ASN A 286 4.94 -3.11 22.92
CA ASN A 286 4.58 -2.84 24.31
C ASN A 286 4.35 -4.11 25.15
N LEU A 287 4.60 -5.29 24.58
CA LEU A 287 4.44 -6.55 25.29
C LEU A 287 5.72 -6.91 26.05
N ASN A 288 5.54 -7.43 27.27
CA ASN A 288 6.56 -8.10 28.05
C ASN A 288 6.12 -9.56 28.24
N VAL A 289 6.80 -10.48 27.58
CA VAL A 289 6.45 -11.90 27.54
C VAL A 289 7.42 -12.70 28.38
N ILE A 290 6.93 -13.30 29.45
CA ILE A 290 7.74 -14.13 30.37
C ILE A 290 7.25 -15.57 30.28
N LEU A 291 8.15 -16.49 29.94
CA LEU A 291 7.93 -17.93 29.96
C LEU A 291 8.62 -18.54 31.17
N ASP A 292 7.83 -18.99 32.14
CA ASP A 292 8.35 -19.77 33.27
C ASP A 292 8.38 -21.26 32.89
N SER A 293 9.57 -21.72 32.50
CA SER A 293 9.77 -23.10 32.05
C SER A 293 9.69 -24.12 33.18
N THR A 294 9.70 -23.71 34.45
CA THR A 294 9.56 -24.61 35.60
C THR A 294 8.12 -24.83 35.97
N ARG A 295 7.28 -23.79 35.85
CA ARG A 295 5.87 -23.83 36.24
C ARG A 295 4.92 -24.09 35.07
N ALA A 296 5.43 -24.15 33.83
CA ALA A 296 4.66 -24.18 32.62
C ALA A 296 3.65 -22.99 32.53
N GLU A 297 4.15 -21.79 32.80
CA GLU A 297 3.35 -20.56 32.83
C GLU A 297 3.84 -19.56 31.78
N LEU A 298 2.90 -18.90 31.15
CA LEU A 298 3.11 -17.76 30.28
C LEU A 298 2.56 -16.50 30.98
N GLN A 299 3.35 -15.47 31.07
CA GLN A 299 2.91 -14.14 31.48
C GLN A 299 3.05 -13.18 30.30
N VAL A 300 1.98 -12.47 29.96
CA VAL A 300 1.95 -11.39 28.97
C VAL A 300 1.53 -10.12 29.70
N ASN A 301 2.48 -9.22 29.92
CA ASN A 301 2.31 -8.05 30.79
C ASN A 301 1.78 -8.47 32.18
N SER A 302 0.57 -8.03 32.56
CA SER A 302 -0.08 -8.38 33.84
C SER A 302 -0.90 -9.67 33.81
N GLN A 303 -1.04 -10.32 32.65
CA GLN A 303 -1.90 -11.49 32.47
C GLN A 303 -1.07 -12.79 32.55
N THR A 304 -1.45 -13.73 33.41
CA THR A 304 -0.79 -15.04 33.56
C THR A 304 -1.68 -16.18 33.10
N PHE A 305 -1.06 -17.16 32.43
CA PHE A 305 -1.70 -18.33 31.85
C PHE A 305 -0.95 -19.59 32.23
N LYS A 306 -1.65 -20.60 32.69
CA LYS A 306 -1.11 -21.94 32.81
C LYS A 306 -1.20 -22.65 31.48
N LEU A 307 -0.09 -23.18 31.03
CA LEU A 307 0.03 -23.86 29.74
C LEU A 307 -0.05 -25.38 29.89
N ALA A 308 -0.72 -26.02 28.93
CA ALA A 308 -0.61 -27.46 28.78
C ALA A 308 0.83 -27.82 28.34
N PRO A 309 1.34 -29.04 28.65
CA PRO A 309 2.70 -29.46 28.28
C PRO A 309 3.03 -29.25 26.80
N THR A 310 2.09 -29.57 25.90
CA THR A 310 2.25 -29.37 24.45
C THR A 310 2.31 -27.90 24.05
N GLU A 311 1.50 -27.05 24.69
CA GLU A 311 1.50 -25.59 24.47
C GLU A 311 2.83 -24.98 24.96
N MET A 312 3.30 -25.40 26.13
CA MET A 312 4.55 -24.92 26.72
C MET A 312 5.76 -25.33 25.88
N LEU A 313 5.84 -26.59 25.44
CA LEU A 313 6.92 -27.08 24.59
C LEU A 313 6.99 -26.26 23.28
N THR A 314 5.84 -26.13 22.63
CA THR A 314 5.73 -25.40 21.34
C THR A 314 6.12 -23.94 21.49
N LEU A 315 5.59 -23.26 22.52
CA LEU A 315 5.87 -21.85 22.72
C LEU A 315 7.33 -21.61 23.12
N LEU A 316 7.91 -22.48 23.96
CA LEU A 316 9.31 -22.42 24.37
C LEU A 316 10.27 -22.62 23.17
N PHE A 317 9.95 -23.56 22.27
CA PHE A 317 10.68 -23.77 21.03
C PHE A 317 10.69 -22.51 20.15
N LEU A 318 9.52 -21.94 19.89
CA LEU A 318 9.39 -20.73 19.08
C LEU A 318 10.03 -19.51 19.74
N ALA A 319 9.90 -19.37 21.05
CA ALA A 319 10.48 -18.27 21.81
C ALA A 319 12.01 -18.30 21.81
N ARG A 320 12.64 -19.48 21.93
CA ARG A 320 14.10 -19.61 21.79
C ARG A 320 14.59 -19.15 20.44
N ARG A 321 13.92 -19.59 19.36
CA ARG A 321 14.26 -19.16 18.00
C ARG A 321 14.12 -17.64 17.81
N ALA A 322 13.03 -17.06 18.31
CA ALA A 322 12.83 -15.61 18.25
C ALA A 322 13.92 -14.84 19.02
N LYS A 323 14.35 -15.33 20.19
CA LYS A 323 15.46 -14.73 20.95
C LYS A 323 16.80 -14.74 20.21
N HIS A 324 17.05 -15.78 19.42
CA HIS A 324 18.28 -15.90 18.64
C HIS A 324 18.16 -15.31 17.23
N ASN A 325 17.04 -14.63 16.93
CA ASN A 325 16.76 -14.06 15.60
C ASN A 325 16.86 -15.08 14.46
N GLU A 326 16.50 -16.33 14.73
CA GLU A 326 16.53 -17.37 13.71
C GLU A 326 15.45 -17.15 12.64
N PRO A 327 15.71 -17.51 11.38
CA PRO A 327 14.75 -17.33 10.30
C PRO A 327 13.47 -18.13 10.51
N ALA A 328 12.34 -17.59 10.04
CA ALA A 328 11.07 -18.30 10.05
C ALA A 328 11.10 -19.52 9.14
N TYR A 329 10.46 -20.62 9.58
CA TYR A 329 10.22 -21.74 8.66
C TYR A 329 9.12 -21.37 7.65
N PRO A 330 9.23 -21.79 6.39
CA PRO A 330 8.24 -21.51 5.34
C PRO A 330 6.91 -22.23 5.55
N ALA A 331 6.89 -23.29 6.36
CA ALA A 331 5.69 -24.04 6.71
C ALA A 331 5.86 -24.75 8.08
N TYR A 332 4.77 -25.18 8.68
CA TYR A 332 4.81 -25.98 9.92
C TYR A 332 5.61 -27.29 9.75
N LYS A 333 5.43 -27.94 8.61
CA LYS A 333 6.16 -29.18 8.28
C LYS A 333 7.67 -29.00 8.29
N SER A 334 8.17 -27.83 7.90
CA SER A 334 9.63 -27.54 7.89
C SER A 334 10.24 -27.38 9.29
N ALA A 335 9.41 -27.21 10.34
CA ALA A 335 9.84 -27.05 11.72
C ALA A 335 9.85 -28.38 12.50
N THR A 336 9.38 -29.47 11.92
CA THR A 336 9.10 -30.71 12.67
C THR A 336 10.32 -31.42 13.20
N ASP A 337 11.40 -31.45 12.41
CA ASP A 337 12.64 -32.15 12.81
C ASP A 337 13.30 -31.42 13.98
N ASP A 338 13.45 -30.10 13.89
CA ASP A 338 14.04 -29.30 14.95
C ASP A 338 13.16 -29.31 16.21
N LEU A 339 11.82 -29.29 16.05
CA LEU A 339 10.89 -29.45 17.17
C LEU A 339 11.08 -30.82 17.88
N ASN A 340 11.28 -31.90 17.13
CA ASN A 340 11.53 -33.22 17.69
C ASN A 340 12.83 -33.30 18.49
N VAL A 341 13.90 -32.74 17.95
CA VAL A 341 15.19 -32.64 18.66
C VAL A 341 14.99 -31.85 19.95
N PHE A 342 14.39 -30.67 19.87
CA PHE A 342 14.11 -29.83 21.02
C PHE A 342 13.22 -30.52 22.07
N ARG A 343 12.21 -31.28 21.65
CA ARG A 343 11.33 -32.05 22.51
C ARG A 343 12.13 -33.09 23.32
N GLN A 344 13.01 -33.84 22.66
CA GLN A 344 13.85 -34.85 23.31
C GLN A 344 14.80 -34.21 24.37
N GLU A 345 15.39 -33.06 24.01
CA GLU A 345 16.19 -32.29 24.96
C GLU A 345 15.40 -31.88 26.22
N GLN A 346 14.15 -31.40 26.02
CA GLN A 346 13.31 -31.01 27.15
C GLN A 346 12.90 -32.19 28.02
N ILE A 347 12.58 -33.34 27.44
CA ILE A 347 12.26 -34.58 28.20
C ILE A 347 13.46 -35.05 28.99
N ALA A 348 14.67 -34.99 28.43
CA ALA A 348 15.91 -35.36 29.12
C ALA A 348 16.26 -34.40 30.28
N ALA A 349 15.87 -33.13 30.17
CA ALA A 349 16.09 -32.09 31.18
C ALA A 349 15.08 -32.11 32.34
N ALA A 350 14.10 -33.03 32.36
CA ALA A 350 13.07 -33.13 33.40
C ALA A 350 13.67 -33.49 34.74
N LYS A 351 13.38 -32.69 35.81
CA LYS A 351 14.01 -32.78 37.11
C LYS A 351 13.34 -33.77 38.05
N ASP A 352 12.03 -33.86 38.07
CA ASP A 352 11.26 -34.69 39.00
C ASP A 352 10.00 -35.28 38.32
N ALA A 353 9.22 -36.09 39.07
CA ALA A 353 8.05 -36.76 38.56
C ALA A 353 6.90 -35.82 38.19
N ASN A 354 6.83 -34.65 38.80
CA ASN A 354 5.78 -33.64 38.54
C ASN A 354 6.16 -32.63 37.46
N ASP A 355 7.35 -32.75 36.89
CA ASP A 355 7.80 -31.88 35.81
C ASP A 355 6.90 -32.07 34.57
N TRP A 356 6.34 -31.00 34.03
CA TRP A 356 5.48 -31.00 32.86
C TRP A 356 6.14 -31.70 31.64
N ARG A 357 7.47 -31.72 31.59
CA ARG A 357 8.27 -32.38 30.55
C ARG A 357 8.11 -33.90 30.55
N ARG A 358 7.62 -34.50 31.63
CA ARG A 358 7.34 -35.94 31.79
C ARG A 358 5.91 -36.30 31.40
N ALA A 359 5.09 -35.36 30.98
CA ALA A 359 3.69 -35.62 30.59
C ALA A 359 3.61 -36.63 29.45
N ASP A 360 2.63 -37.52 29.50
CA ASP A 360 2.43 -38.59 28.52
C ASP A 360 2.16 -38.00 27.12
N SER A 361 1.56 -36.81 27.04
CA SER A 361 1.33 -36.07 25.78
C SER A 361 2.64 -35.69 25.06
N LEU A 362 3.79 -35.69 25.75
CA LEU A 362 5.10 -35.41 25.16
C LEU A 362 5.90 -36.69 24.88
N LYS A 363 5.51 -37.84 25.47
CA LYS A 363 6.23 -39.12 25.30
C LYS A 363 5.89 -39.79 23.97
N ALA A 364 4.73 -39.50 23.39
CA ALA A 364 4.38 -40.03 22.09
C ALA A 364 5.46 -39.65 21.06
N GLU A 365 6.07 -40.68 20.47
CA GLU A 365 7.05 -40.45 19.41
C GLU A 365 6.33 -39.82 18.21
N LEU A 366 6.76 -38.64 17.85
CA LEU A 366 6.34 -37.99 16.62
C LEU A 366 7.16 -38.62 15.46
N LYS A 367 6.85 -39.89 15.15
CA LYS A 367 7.62 -40.73 14.20
C LYS A 367 7.52 -40.29 12.77
N ASP A 368 6.49 -39.49 12.47
CA ASP A 368 6.11 -39.11 11.13
C ASP A 368 5.97 -37.57 11.09
N PRO A 369 6.51 -36.92 10.05
CA PRO A 369 6.42 -35.46 9.89
C PRO A 369 4.97 -34.94 9.92
N GLU A 370 3.97 -35.72 9.47
CA GLU A 370 2.58 -35.32 9.54
C GLU A 370 2.03 -35.30 10.98
N GLN A 371 2.45 -36.24 11.83
CA GLN A 371 2.05 -36.27 13.24
C GLN A 371 2.69 -35.07 13.97
N ALA A 372 3.96 -34.79 13.70
CA ALA A 372 4.66 -33.65 14.26
C ALA A 372 4.05 -32.31 13.83
N GLU A 373 3.63 -32.20 12.57
CA GLU A 373 2.92 -31.01 12.07
C GLU A 373 1.57 -30.86 12.76
N ARG A 374 0.77 -31.92 12.88
CA ARG A 374 -0.52 -31.90 13.59
C ARG A 374 -0.37 -31.51 15.06
N PHE A 375 0.68 -32.02 15.72
CA PHE A 375 1.01 -31.64 17.09
C PHE A 375 1.25 -30.13 17.20
N LEU A 376 2.12 -29.59 16.35
CA LEU A 376 2.46 -28.17 16.32
C LEU A 376 1.23 -27.29 16.04
N VAL A 377 0.46 -27.62 15.01
CA VAL A 377 -0.76 -26.89 14.62
C VAL A 377 -1.79 -26.88 15.75
N LYS A 378 -2.02 -28.04 16.40
CA LYS A 378 -2.98 -28.17 17.49
C LYS A 378 -2.55 -27.35 18.71
N ALA A 379 -1.28 -27.41 19.08
CA ALA A 379 -0.75 -26.66 20.22
C ALA A 379 -0.86 -25.12 19.97
N ILE A 380 -0.52 -24.67 18.78
CA ILE A 380 -0.65 -23.23 18.40
C ILE A 380 -2.11 -22.81 18.38
N SER A 381 -3.03 -23.62 17.85
CA SER A 381 -4.45 -23.29 17.83
C SER A 381 -5.03 -23.15 19.24
N ASN A 382 -4.78 -24.14 20.10
CA ASN A 382 -5.25 -24.10 21.49
C ASN A 382 -4.70 -22.89 22.25
N LEU A 383 -3.41 -22.59 22.08
CA LEU A 383 -2.78 -21.45 22.70
C LEU A 383 -3.40 -20.13 22.19
N ARG A 384 -3.61 -20.02 20.88
CA ARG A 384 -4.25 -18.84 20.26
C ARG A 384 -5.66 -18.60 20.78
N ASP A 385 -6.47 -19.65 20.88
CA ASP A 385 -7.85 -19.56 21.36
C ASP A 385 -7.89 -19.15 22.84
N LYS A 386 -7.04 -19.74 23.69
CA LYS A 386 -6.87 -19.40 25.11
C LYS A 386 -6.52 -17.91 25.29
N LEU A 387 -5.57 -17.40 24.51
CA LEU A 387 -5.13 -16.01 24.58
C LEU A 387 -6.19 -15.03 24.05
N ARG A 388 -6.86 -15.36 22.94
CA ARG A 388 -7.93 -14.54 22.37
C ARG A 388 -9.12 -14.40 23.29
N GLN A 389 -9.53 -15.48 23.96
CA GLN A 389 -10.63 -15.47 24.92
C GLN A 389 -10.37 -14.51 26.09
N ARG A 390 -9.13 -14.30 26.46
CA ARG A 390 -8.76 -13.39 27.54
C ARG A 390 -8.78 -11.93 27.14
N GLY A 391 -8.59 -11.63 25.84
CA GLY A 391 -8.56 -10.27 25.31
C GLY A 391 -7.32 -9.45 25.69
N GLY A 392 -7.33 -8.16 25.38
CA GLY A 392 -6.25 -7.22 25.71
C GLY A 392 -4.88 -7.64 25.18
N ASP A 393 -3.83 -7.51 26.03
CA ASP A 393 -2.44 -7.82 25.66
C ASP A 393 -2.26 -9.29 25.24
N ALA A 394 -3.02 -10.20 25.83
CA ALA A 394 -2.99 -11.60 25.45
C ALA A 394 -3.51 -11.82 24.01
N ALA A 395 -4.55 -11.11 23.59
CA ALA A 395 -5.04 -11.17 22.21
C ALA A 395 -4.03 -10.59 21.22
N THR A 396 -3.33 -9.51 21.61
CA THR A 396 -2.21 -8.95 20.84
C THR A 396 -1.08 -9.96 20.67
N PHE A 397 -0.69 -10.66 21.75
CA PHE A 397 0.30 -11.72 21.68
C PHE A 397 -0.17 -12.92 20.84
N ALA A 398 -1.47 -13.27 20.90
CA ALA A 398 -2.03 -14.33 20.06
C ALA A 398 -1.89 -14.04 18.56
N ALA A 399 -1.88 -12.78 18.15
CA ALA A 399 -1.64 -12.37 16.78
C ALA A 399 -0.16 -12.53 16.36
N CYS A 400 0.76 -12.66 17.31
CA CYS A 400 2.19 -12.91 17.05
C CYS A 400 2.52 -14.40 16.88
N LEU A 401 1.57 -15.31 17.18
CA LEU A 401 1.75 -16.76 17.00
C LEU A 401 1.81 -17.14 15.53
N PRO A 402 2.53 -18.23 15.17
CA PRO A 402 2.69 -18.68 13.79
C PRO A 402 1.40 -18.78 13.00
N GLU A 403 1.44 -18.43 11.72
CA GLU A 403 0.35 -18.55 10.75
C GLU A 403 0.72 -19.54 9.63
N LYS A 404 -0.29 -19.99 8.87
CA LYS A 404 -0.06 -20.84 7.69
C LYS A 404 0.86 -20.11 6.70
N GLY A 405 1.93 -20.78 6.27
CA GLY A 405 2.94 -20.21 5.37
C GLY A 405 4.12 -19.53 6.08
N ARG A 406 4.06 -19.37 7.43
CA ARG A 406 5.15 -18.80 8.22
C ARG A 406 5.12 -19.31 9.65
N CYS A 407 6.03 -20.20 9.97
CA CYS A 407 6.16 -20.75 11.32
C CYS A 407 7.29 -20.02 12.09
N SER A 408 6.94 -18.90 12.70
CA SER A 408 7.78 -18.12 13.62
C SER A 408 6.91 -17.37 14.61
N LEU A 409 7.50 -16.97 15.72
CA LEU A 409 6.87 -16.03 16.66
C LEU A 409 7.22 -14.60 16.22
N ASP A 410 6.21 -13.81 15.84
CA ASP A 410 6.36 -12.45 15.27
C ASP A 410 6.45 -11.39 16.39
N ILE A 411 7.43 -11.54 17.29
CA ILE A 411 7.73 -10.60 18.38
C ILE A 411 9.25 -10.43 18.49
N PRO A 412 9.75 -9.22 18.77
CA PRO A 412 11.18 -9.02 19.03
C PRO A 412 11.68 -9.91 20.18
N GLY A 413 12.80 -10.61 19.98
CA GLY A 413 13.38 -11.50 20.97
C GLY A 413 13.76 -10.79 22.28
N SER A 414 14.02 -9.47 22.23
CA SER A 414 14.28 -8.63 23.41
C SER A 414 13.08 -8.50 24.36
N LEU A 415 11.86 -8.75 23.89
CA LEU A 415 10.62 -8.68 24.68
C LEU A 415 10.25 -10.04 25.30
N ILE A 416 11.03 -11.09 25.03
CA ILE A 416 10.79 -12.45 25.54
C ILE A 416 11.79 -12.77 26.62
N PHE A 417 11.30 -13.16 27.78
CA PHE A 417 12.11 -13.61 28.94
C PHE A 417 11.78 -15.07 29.24
N ILE A 418 12.79 -15.94 29.30
CA ILE A 418 12.65 -17.36 29.65
C ILE A 418 13.30 -17.56 31.00
N LYS A 419 12.52 -18.06 31.97
CA LYS A 419 12.93 -18.39 33.33
C LYS A 419 13.00 -19.90 33.52
#